data_1132a8c1968a9cbfc3aeec26317f44a8
#
_entry.id   1132a8c1968a9cbfc3aeec26317f44a8
#
_cell.length_a   1.000
_cell.length_b   1.000
_cell.length_c   1.000
_cell.angle_alpha   90.00
_cell.angle_beta   90.00
_cell.angle_gamma   90.00
#
_symmetry.space_group_name_H-M   'P 1'
#
loop_
_entity.id
_entity.type
_entity.pdbx_description
1 polymer ?
#
loop_
_entity_poly.entity_id
_entity_poly.type
_entity_poly.pdbx_seq_one_letter_code
_entity_poly.pdbx_strand_id
1 'polypeptide(L)'
;SIVKPSKYFTNRFKYFFKRFSSNESLFNWFAEKAGGESGAFDFPNVLKDNPKTLIFLPRDMEHSSSFMRAMPESFFRGNLVVAHESLHALVSAKRAKAVYYSDQECRYEEPVFVEIEQKIKEYAPQVVIYLGEAFLPRLYLAKVSGAPCRIGFCTESCYPFLNLSLHPDKSSEAVLLSQYYGVK
;
A
#
# COMPACT_ATOMS: atom_id res chain seq x y z
N SER A 1 -4.78 14.22 22.88
CA SER A 1 -4.05 13.04 23.33
C SER A 1 -4.13 11.93 22.28
N ILE A 2 -3.02 11.28 22.01
CA ILE A 2 -2.94 10.18 21.07
C ILE A 2 -3.58 8.94 21.69
N VAL A 3 -4.57 8.39 21.00
CA VAL A 3 -5.21 7.13 21.40
C VAL A 3 -4.40 5.97 20.85
N LYS A 4 -3.77 5.21 21.74
CA LYS A 4 -3.08 3.98 21.33
C LYS A 4 -4.10 2.89 21.05
N PRO A 5 -4.06 2.24 19.88
CA PRO A 5 -4.91 1.09 19.66
C PRO A 5 -4.50 -0.02 20.63
N SER A 6 -5.48 -0.57 21.32
CA SER A 6 -5.27 -1.76 22.14
C SER A 6 -4.86 -2.93 21.26
N LYS A 7 -4.05 -3.84 21.79
CA LYS A 7 -3.77 -5.13 21.15
C LYS A 7 -5.02 -5.96 20.80
N TYR A 8 -6.14 -5.62 21.44
CA TYR A 8 -7.44 -6.26 21.16
C TYR A 8 -8.19 -5.61 20.00
N PHE A 9 -7.72 -4.48 19.48
CA PHE A 9 -8.32 -3.88 18.30
C PHE A 9 -8.11 -4.76 17.08
N THR A 10 -9.19 -5.34 16.62
CA THR A 10 -9.24 -6.03 15.33
C THR A 10 -9.35 -5.02 14.20
N ASN A 11 -9.09 -5.45 12.98
CA ASN A 11 -9.34 -4.64 11.80
C ASN A 11 -10.76 -4.10 11.74
N ARG A 12 -11.72 -4.90 12.16
CA ARG A 12 -13.12 -4.50 12.20
C ARG A 12 -13.33 -3.26 13.06
N PHE A 13 -12.69 -3.20 14.22
CA PHE A 13 -12.74 -2.02 15.08
C PHE A 13 -12.01 -0.83 14.45
N LYS A 14 -10.86 -1.05 13.86
CA LYS A 14 -10.12 0.00 13.16
C LYS A 14 -10.94 0.59 12.01
N TYR A 15 -11.64 -0.24 11.27
CA TYR A 15 -12.58 0.19 10.23
C TYR A 15 -13.75 0.97 10.82
N PHE A 16 -14.29 0.50 11.90
CA PHE A 16 -15.39 1.15 12.59
C PHE A 16 -14.99 2.55 13.03
N PHE A 17 -13.86 2.68 13.69
CA PHE A 17 -13.34 3.98 14.11
C PHE A 17 -13.08 4.92 12.94
N LYS A 18 -12.50 4.41 11.88
CA LYS A 18 -12.28 5.19 10.66
C LYS A 18 -13.58 5.69 10.03
N ARG A 19 -14.62 4.87 10.06
CA ARG A 19 -15.91 5.18 9.45
C ARG A 19 -16.72 6.19 10.26
N PHE A 20 -16.66 6.12 11.59
CA PHE A 20 -17.49 6.90 12.50
C PHE A 20 -16.81 8.10 13.14
N SER A 21 -15.53 8.09 13.14
CA SER A 21 -14.82 9.26 13.59
C SER A 21 -13.79 9.59 12.53
N SER A 22 -13.81 10.78 12.15
CA SER A 22 -12.56 11.49 12.00
C SER A 22 -11.71 11.19 13.24
N ASN A 23 -11.28 9.94 13.45
CA ASN A 23 -10.46 9.60 14.59
C ASN A 23 -9.04 10.07 14.32
N GLU A 24 -8.88 11.39 14.28
CA GLU A 24 -7.63 12.08 14.14
C GLU A 24 -6.58 11.52 15.08
N SER A 25 -7.00 11.14 16.28
CA SER A 25 -6.11 10.56 17.29
C SER A 25 -5.51 9.24 16.85
N LEU A 26 -6.32 8.35 16.27
CA LEU A 26 -5.85 7.05 15.78
C LEU A 26 -4.96 7.24 14.53
N PHE A 27 -5.40 8.09 13.63
CA PHE A 27 -4.63 8.43 12.43
C PHE A 27 -3.26 9.03 12.81
N ASN A 28 -3.25 9.99 13.71
CA ASN A 28 -2.02 10.64 14.18
C ASN A 28 -1.09 9.66 14.90
N TRP A 29 -1.65 8.76 15.70
CA TRP A 29 -0.86 7.72 16.36
C TRP A 29 -0.15 6.81 15.35
N PHE A 30 -0.86 6.36 14.31
CA PHE A 30 -0.24 5.57 13.24
C PHE A 30 0.81 6.38 12.47
N ALA A 31 0.55 7.66 12.22
CA ALA A 31 1.48 8.53 11.53
C ALA A 31 2.78 8.72 12.32
N GLU A 32 2.70 8.95 13.62
CA GLU A 32 3.88 9.03 14.51
C GLU A 32 4.66 7.72 14.54
N LYS A 33 3.94 6.61 14.68
CA LYS A 33 4.53 5.28 14.74
C LYS A 33 5.27 4.91 13.45
N ALA A 34 4.76 5.36 12.32
CA ALA A 34 5.39 5.11 11.02
C ALA A 34 6.71 5.86 10.82
N GLY A 35 7.03 6.81 11.72
CA GLY A 35 8.31 7.50 11.72
C GLY A 35 8.37 8.75 10.87
N GLY A 36 9.58 9.31 10.77
CA GLY A 36 9.84 10.62 10.23
C GLY A 36 9.81 10.76 8.71
N GLU A 37 10.50 11.76 8.23
CA GLU A 37 10.52 12.15 6.83
C GLU A 37 11.13 11.07 5.94
N SER A 38 10.51 10.87 4.81
CA SER A 38 11.07 10.08 3.71
C SER A 38 12.04 10.94 2.90
N GLY A 39 12.96 10.29 2.21
CA GLY A 39 13.84 10.97 1.28
C GLY A 39 13.08 11.74 0.19
N ALA A 40 13.75 12.70 -0.41
CA ALA A 40 13.20 13.45 -1.54
C ALA A 40 13.11 12.57 -2.79
N PHE A 41 12.17 12.88 -3.67
CA PHE A 41 12.03 12.24 -4.97
C PHE A 41 11.65 13.26 -6.04
N ASP A 42 11.95 12.94 -7.28
CA ASP A 42 11.57 13.74 -8.44
C ASP A 42 10.59 12.92 -9.31
N PHE A 43 9.35 13.35 -9.32
CA PHE A 43 8.30 12.71 -10.11
C PHE A 43 8.15 13.43 -11.48
N PRO A 44 8.02 12.74 -12.61
CA PRO A 44 7.89 11.29 -12.76
C PRO A 44 9.21 10.52 -12.92
N ASN A 45 10.35 11.16 -12.80
CA ASN A 45 11.65 10.55 -13.04
C ASN A 45 11.96 9.38 -12.10
N VAL A 46 11.43 9.40 -10.88
CA VAL A 46 11.56 8.31 -9.91
C VAL A 46 11.02 6.98 -10.44
N LEU A 47 10.09 7.01 -11.39
CA LEU A 47 9.50 5.80 -11.99
C LEU A 47 10.28 5.25 -13.16
N LYS A 48 11.34 5.93 -13.59
CA LYS A 48 12.22 5.46 -14.66
C LYS A 48 13.20 4.42 -14.10
N ASP A 49 13.76 3.61 -15.01
CA ASP A 49 14.82 2.63 -14.70
C ASP A 49 14.39 1.52 -13.72
N ASN A 50 13.13 1.10 -13.81
CA ASN A 50 12.58 -0.03 -13.04
C ASN A 50 12.88 0.06 -11.53
N PRO A 51 12.40 1.10 -10.83
CA PRO A 51 12.62 1.22 -9.41
C PRO A 51 11.97 0.05 -8.67
N LYS A 52 12.57 -0.36 -7.55
CA LYS A 52 11.93 -1.33 -6.66
C LYS A 52 10.61 -0.79 -6.19
N THR A 53 9.53 -1.43 -6.57
CA THR A 53 8.17 -0.99 -6.28
C THR A 53 7.45 -1.96 -5.36
N LEU A 54 6.86 -1.42 -4.32
CA LEU A 54 5.95 -2.12 -3.41
C LEU A 54 4.52 -1.80 -3.82
N ILE A 55 3.74 -2.84 -4.11
CA ILE A 55 2.39 -2.69 -4.66
C ILE A 55 1.37 -3.23 -3.65
N PHE A 56 0.51 -2.34 -3.14
CA PHE A 56 -0.63 -2.73 -2.31
C PHE A 56 -1.84 -2.95 -3.19
N LEU A 57 -2.29 -4.19 -3.33
CA LEU A 57 -3.50 -4.51 -4.08
C LEU A 57 -4.75 -4.20 -3.24
N PRO A 58 -5.83 -3.72 -3.87
CA PRO A 58 -7.10 -3.60 -3.19
C PRO A 58 -7.61 -4.97 -2.75
N ARG A 59 -8.38 -5.00 -1.68
CA ARG A 59 -9.00 -6.25 -1.22
C ARG A 59 -10.05 -6.77 -2.20
N ASP A 60 -10.69 -5.87 -2.92
CA ASP A 60 -11.70 -6.21 -3.93
C ASP A 60 -11.08 -7.06 -5.06
N MET A 61 -11.67 -8.23 -5.27
CA MET A 61 -11.18 -9.21 -6.26
C MET A 61 -11.26 -8.66 -7.68
N GLU A 62 -12.35 -8.01 -8.03
CA GLU A 62 -12.56 -7.48 -9.37
C GLU A 62 -11.58 -6.36 -9.69
N HIS A 63 -11.41 -5.41 -8.78
CA HIS A 63 -10.46 -4.33 -8.93
C HIS A 63 -9.02 -4.85 -9.04
N SER A 64 -8.62 -5.77 -8.17
CA SER A 64 -7.30 -6.39 -8.22
C SER A 64 -7.08 -7.19 -9.50
N SER A 65 -8.07 -7.96 -9.92
CA SER A 65 -8.02 -8.74 -11.17
C SER A 65 -7.87 -7.84 -12.38
N SER A 66 -8.61 -6.75 -12.44
CA SER A 66 -8.52 -5.78 -13.55
C SER A 66 -7.13 -5.14 -13.61
N PHE A 67 -6.59 -4.72 -12.48
CA PHE A 67 -5.25 -4.16 -12.40
C PHE A 67 -4.18 -5.17 -12.82
N MET A 68 -4.23 -6.38 -12.27
CA MET A 68 -3.24 -7.42 -12.55
C MET A 68 -3.26 -7.85 -14.03
N ARG A 69 -4.43 -7.88 -14.66
CA ARG A 69 -4.54 -8.18 -16.10
C ARG A 69 -4.03 -7.06 -16.99
N ALA A 70 -4.25 -5.82 -16.59
CA ALA A 70 -3.87 -4.66 -17.38
C ALA A 70 -2.35 -4.37 -17.33
N MET A 71 -1.69 -4.77 -16.24
CA MET A 71 -0.24 -4.61 -16.11
C MET A 71 0.49 -5.81 -16.70
N PRO A 72 1.58 -5.59 -17.45
CA PRO A 72 2.37 -6.68 -18.01
C PRO A 72 3.08 -7.48 -16.92
N GLU A 73 3.36 -8.73 -17.18
CA GLU A 73 4.08 -9.61 -16.23
C GLU A 73 5.45 -9.04 -15.85
N SER A 74 6.12 -8.36 -16.78
CA SER A 74 7.41 -7.72 -16.53
C SER A 74 7.36 -6.66 -15.42
N PHE A 75 6.23 -6.00 -15.25
CA PHE A 75 6.05 -5.02 -14.17
C PHE A 75 6.14 -5.67 -12.78
N PHE A 76 5.67 -6.90 -12.64
CA PHE A 76 5.68 -7.61 -11.37
C PHE A 76 7.02 -8.29 -11.06
N ARG A 77 7.90 -8.46 -12.08
CA ARG A 77 9.22 -9.01 -11.85
C ARG A 77 10.08 -8.08 -11.00
N GLY A 78 10.65 -8.61 -9.95
CA GLY A 78 11.49 -7.82 -9.04
C GLY A 78 10.72 -6.86 -8.12
N ASN A 79 9.40 -6.76 -8.27
CA ASN A 79 8.54 -5.98 -7.42
C ASN A 79 7.87 -6.85 -6.35
N LEU A 80 7.49 -6.25 -5.24
CA LEU A 80 6.83 -6.94 -4.13
C LEU A 80 5.37 -6.52 -4.03
N VAL A 81 4.47 -7.50 -3.97
CA VAL A 81 3.04 -7.29 -3.83
C VAL A 81 2.62 -7.55 -2.39
N VAL A 82 1.83 -6.65 -1.82
CA VAL A 82 1.13 -6.84 -0.54
C VAL A 82 -0.35 -7.04 -0.85
N ALA A 83 -0.88 -8.19 -0.49
CA ALA A 83 -2.24 -8.58 -0.85
C ALA A 83 -2.93 -9.34 0.28
N HIS A 84 -4.26 -9.24 0.31
CA HIS A 84 -5.06 -10.11 1.15
C HIS A 84 -4.93 -11.57 0.68
N GLU A 85 -4.98 -12.52 1.59
CA GLU A 85 -4.83 -13.95 1.29
C GLU A 85 -5.82 -14.48 0.26
N SER A 86 -7.01 -13.90 0.19
CA SER A 86 -8.02 -14.26 -0.82
C SER A 86 -7.56 -14.02 -2.26
N LEU A 87 -6.53 -13.23 -2.47
CA LEU A 87 -5.98 -12.92 -3.78
C LEU A 87 -4.80 -13.82 -4.18
N HIS A 88 -4.48 -14.81 -3.37
CA HIS A 88 -3.29 -15.65 -3.57
C HIS A 88 -3.22 -16.27 -4.98
N ALA A 89 -4.31 -16.86 -5.45
CA ALA A 89 -4.35 -17.49 -6.76
C ALA A 89 -4.10 -16.48 -7.90
N LEU A 90 -4.69 -15.29 -7.78
CA LEU A 90 -4.52 -14.20 -8.74
C LEU A 90 -3.07 -13.72 -8.82
N VAL A 91 -2.46 -13.50 -7.68
CA VAL A 91 -1.08 -13.00 -7.59
C VAL A 91 -0.07 -14.06 -8.04
N SER A 92 -0.28 -15.30 -7.63
CA SER A 92 0.57 -16.44 -8.02
C SER A 92 0.55 -16.68 -9.54
N ALA A 93 -0.59 -16.48 -10.19
CA ALA A 93 -0.70 -16.62 -11.64
C ALA A 93 0.21 -15.64 -12.41
N LYS A 94 0.52 -14.49 -11.83
CA LYS A 94 1.46 -13.50 -12.39
C LYS A 94 2.90 -13.73 -11.96
N ARG A 95 3.19 -14.78 -11.19
CA ARG A 95 4.53 -15.10 -10.67
C ARG A 95 5.16 -13.94 -9.88
N ALA A 96 4.33 -13.10 -9.31
CA ALA A 96 4.79 -11.99 -8.49
C ALA A 96 5.27 -12.48 -7.12
N LYS A 97 6.33 -11.88 -6.59
CA LYS A 97 6.68 -12.03 -5.18
C LYS A 97 5.64 -11.32 -4.34
N ALA A 98 5.15 -11.95 -3.30
CA ALA A 98 4.09 -11.38 -2.50
C ALA A 98 4.23 -11.70 -1.02
N VAL A 99 3.70 -10.82 -0.20
CA VAL A 99 3.37 -11.07 1.20
C VAL A 99 1.86 -10.96 1.35
N TYR A 100 1.27 -11.89 2.08
CA TYR A 100 -0.19 -11.98 2.25
C TYR A 100 -0.57 -11.70 3.69
N TYR A 101 -1.69 -11.05 3.87
CA TYR A 101 -2.30 -10.82 5.17
C TYR A 101 -3.73 -11.36 5.20
N SER A 102 -4.19 -11.75 6.38
CA SER A 102 -5.59 -12.09 6.64
C SER A 102 -6.27 -10.99 7.44
N ASP A 103 -7.60 -11.06 7.52
CA ASP A 103 -8.36 -10.12 8.36
C ASP A 103 -8.02 -10.25 9.84
N GLN A 104 -7.65 -11.44 10.27
CA GLN A 104 -7.29 -11.71 11.65
C GLN A 104 -5.89 -11.21 12.01
N GLU A 105 -5.00 -11.21 11.04
CA GLU A 105 -3.59 -10.88 11.19
C GLU A 105 -3.29 -9.39 11.06
N CYS A 106 -4.20 -8.63 10.49
CA CYS A 106 -4.08 -7.18 10.43
C CYS A 106 -4.39 -6.53 11.78
N ARG A 107 -3.87 -7.08 12.84
CA ARG A 107 -3.85 -6.44 14.15
C ARG A 107 -2.53 -5.72 14.31
N TYR A 108 -2.60 -4.57 14.90
CA TYR A 108 -1.39 -3.89 15.31
C TYR A 108 -0.69 -4.70 16.40
N GLU A 109 0.62 -4.87 16.30
CA GLU A 109 1.46 -5.65 17.23
C GLU A 109 1.27 -7.18 17.20
N GLU A 110 0.49 -7.73 16.29
CA GLU A 110 0.50 -9.18 16.08
C GLU A 110 1.81 -9.63 15.40
N PRO A 111 2.32 -10.81 15.73
CA PRO A 111 3.60 -11.28 15.18
C PRO A 111 3.65 -11.30 13.65
N VAL A 112 2.54 -11.67 13.02
CA VAL A 112 2.46 -11.72 11.55
C VAL A 112 2.57 -10.34 10.92
N PHE A 113 1.97 -9.33 11.56
CA PHE A 113 2.09 -7.96 11.11
C PHE A 113 3.54 -7.47 11.22
N VAL A 114 4.23 -7.83 12.28
CA VAL A 114 5.66 -7.53 12.45
C VAL A 114 6.51 -8.18 11.37
N GLU A 115 6.21 -9.42 11.00
CA GLU A 115 6.90 -10.13 9.92
C GLU A 115 6.68 -9.45 8.56
N ILE A 116 5.46 -9.05 8.26
CA ILE A 116 5.14 -8.32 7.02
C ILE A 116 5.90 -7.01 6.98
N GLU A 117 5.89 -6.25 8.05
CA GLU A 117 6.63 -4.99 8.19
C GLU A 117 8.13 -5.21 7.96
N GLN A 118 8.70 -6.23 8.56
CA GLN A 118 10.11 -6.56 8.40
C GLN A 118 10.44 -6.92 6.95
N LYS A 119 9.65 -7.76 6.30
CA LYS A 119 9.84 -8.13 4.90
C LYS A 119 9.77 -6.92 3.96
N ILE A 120 8.86 -6.01 4.24
CA ILE A 120 8.73 -4.77 3.48
C ILE A 120 9.98 -3.89 3.65
N LYS A 121 10.47 -3.74 4.87
CA LYS A 121 11.68 -2.97 5.16
C LYS A 121 12.93 -3.60 4.52
N GLU A 122 13.06 -4.90 4.59
CA GLU A 122 14.17 -5.64 3.96
C GLU A 122 14.16 -5.49 2.44
N TYR A 123 12.98 -5.45 1.85
CA TYR A 123 12.84 -5.21 0.42
C TYR A 123 13.34 -3.82 0.02
N ALA A 124 13.22 -2.83 0.90
CA ALA A 124 13.68 -1.45 0.71
C ALA A 124 13.16 -0.82 -0.59
N PRO A 125 11.83 -0.66 -0.76
CA PRO A 125 11.26 -0.11 -1.98
C PRO A 125 11.65 1.36 -2.17
N GLN A 126 11.75 1.78 -3.42
CA GLN A 126 11.92 3.17 -3.81
C GLN A 126 10.58 3.86 -4.07
N VAL A 127 9.60 3.07 -4.48
CA VAL A 127 8.26 3.53 -4.82
C VAL A 127 7.24 2.62 -4.16
N VAL A 128 6.16 3.21 -3.64
CA VAL A 128 4.95 2.50 -3.23
C VAL A 128 3.82 2.88 -4.18
N ILE A 129 3.09 1.89 -4.64
CA ILE A 129 1.81 2.05 -5.33
C ILE A 129 0.73 1.48 -4.43
N TYR A 130 -0.17 2.34 -3.99
CA TYR A 130 -1.25 1.99 -3.08
C TYR A 130 -2.58 2.03 -3.81
N LEU A 131 -3.19 0.87 -3.99
CA LEU A 131 -4.48 0.72 -4.65
C LEU A 131 -5.57 0.39 -3.64
N GLY A 132 -6.77 0.85 -3.92
CA GLY A 132 -7.94 0.56 -3.11
C GLY A 132 -8.18 1.54 -1.96
N GLU A 133 -9.02 1.12 -1.04
CA GLU A 133 -9.45 1.96 0.08
C GLU A 133 -8.32 2.31 1.04
N ALA A 134 -8.38 3.51 1.56
CA ALA A 134 -7.48 3.97 2.61
C ALA A 134 -7.78 3.21 3.91
N PHE A 135 -6.93 2.24 4.23
CA PHE A 135 -7.02 1.42 5.43
C PHE A 135 -5.76 1.60 6.28
N LEU A 136 -5.91 2.08 7.51
CA LEU A 136 -4.78 2.52 8.33
C LEU A 136 -3.63 1.53 8.46
N PRO A 137 -3.83 0.22 8.73
CA PRO A 137 -2.72 -0.73 8.79
C PRO A 137 -1.93 -0.83 7.49
N ARG A 138 -2.60 -0.79 6.34
CA ARG A 138 -1.94 -0.81 5.04
C ARG A 138 -1.22 0.51 4.74
N LEU A 139 -1.85 1.64 5.06
CA LEU A 139 -1.22 2.96 4.94
C LEU A 139 0.03 3.07 5.82
N TYR A 140 -0.04 2.55 7.03
CA TYR A 140 1.11 2.45 7.92
C TYR A 140 2.26 1.67 7.28
N LEU A 141 1.97 0.49 6.72
CA LEU A 141 2.97 -0.33 6.04
C LEU A 141 3.58 0.40 4.84
N ALA A 142 2.78 1.16 4.10
CA ALA A 142 3.27 1.96 2.98
C ALA A 142 4.31 2.98 3.44
N LYS A 143 4.04 3.71 4.51
CA LYS A 143 4.97 4.71 5.04
C LYS A 143 6.21 4.09 5.67
N VAL A 144 6.04 3.06 6.50
CA VAL A 144 7.14 2.42 7.23
C VAL A 144 8.10 1.67 6.31
N SER A 145 7.69 1.42 5.06
CA SER A 145 8.57 0.84 4.05
C SER A 145 9.83 1.66 3.76
N GLY A 146 9.79 2.95 4.08
CA GLY A 146 10.89 3.88 3.80
C GLY A 146 10.94 4.39 2.37
N ALA A 147 10.02 4.00 1.50
CA ALA A 147 9.96 4.48 0.12
C ALA A 147 9.72 6.00 0.10
N PRO A 148 10.58 6.77 -0.59
CA PRO A 148 10.39 8.22 -0.68
C PRO A 148 9.15 8.62 -1.48
N CYS A 149 8.80 7.89 -2.52
CA CYS A 149 7.63 8.16 -3.35
C CYS A 149 6.53 7.15 -3.04
N ARG A 150 5.40 7.62 -2.52
CA ARG A 150 4.26 6.76 -2.16
C ARG A 150 2.99 7.27 -2.83
N ILE A 151 2.61 6.59 -3.88
CA ILE A 151 1.54 6.98 -4.80
C ILE A 151 0.23 6.32 -4.39
N GLY A 152 -0.83 7.11 -4.32
CA GLY A 152 -2.19 6.63 -4.16
C GLY A 152 -3.13 7.24 -5.20
N PHE A 153 -4.36 6.73 -5.21
CA PHE A 153 -5.44 7.18 -6.10
C PHE A 153 -6.66 7.63 -5.28
N CYS A 154 -6.43 7.94 -4.02
CA CYS A 154 -7.46 8.35 -3.09
C CYS A 154 -7.92 9.78 -3.39
N THR A 155 -9.23 10.01 -3.31
CA THR A 155 -9.81 11.35 -3.39
C THR A 155 -9.59 12.17 -2.13
N GLU A 156 -9.39 11.48 -1.00
CA GLU A 156 -9.07 12.10 0.29
C GLU A 156 -7.57 12.11 0.54
N SER A 157 -7.11 13.09 1.29
CA SER A 157 -5.69 13.15 1.67
C SER A 157 -5.33 11.98 2.59
N CYS A 158 -4.37 11.19 2.17
CA CYS A 158 -3.77 10.12 2.96
C CYS A 158 -2.37 10.50 3.48
N TYR A 159 -2.00 11.77 3.40
CA TYR A 159 -0.76 12.27 3.97
C TYR A 159 -0.78 12.10 5.51
N PRO A 160 0.29 11.68 6.16
CA PRO A 160 1.65 11.49 5.63
C PRO A 160 1.96 10.07 5.11
N PHE A 161 0.99 9.18 5.06
CA PHE A 161 1.21 7.79 4.63
C PHE A 161 1.51 7.71 3.13
N LEU A 162 0.72 8.43 2.34
CA LEU A 162 0.95 8.63 0.92
C LEU A 162 1.31 10.09 0.68
N ASN A 163 2.19 10.35 -0.26
CA ASN A 163 2.68 11.70 -0.53
C ASN A 163 2.52 12.15 -1.98
N LEU A 164 1.86 11.33 -2.79
CA LEU A 164 1.50 11.69 -4.15
C LEU A 164 0.15 11.05 -4.51
N SER A 165 -0.78 11.87 -4.98
CA SER A 165 -2.07 11.40 -5.49
C SER A 165 -2.13 11.57 -6.99
N LEU A 166 -2.49 10.49 -7.68
CA LEU A 166 -2.79 10.51 -9.10
C LEU A 166 -4.29 10.31 -9.31
N HIS A 167 -4.83 11.01 -10.29
CA HIS A 167 -6.26 10.94 -10.62
C HIS A 167 -6.40 10.53 -12.08
N PRO A 168 -6.67 9.26 -12.37
CA PRO A 168 -6.92 8.81 -13.73
C PRO A 168 -8.34 9.21 -14.16
N ASP A 169 -8.51 10.28 -14.92
CA ASP A 169 -9.82 10.82 -15.31
C ASP A 169 -10.74 9.77 -15.93
N LYS A 170 -10.38 9.27 -17.11
CA LYS A 170 -11.15 8.26 -17.86
C LYS A 170 -10.37 6.97 -18.10
N SER A 171 -9.12 6.94 -17.70
CA SER A 171 -8.26 5.78 -17.83
C SER A 171 -8.19 5.00 -16.52
N SER A 172 -7.85 3.72 -16.61
CA SER A 172 -7.59 2.93 -15.40
C SER A 172 -6.26 3.32 -14.75
N GLU A 173 -6.12 2.99 -13.47
CA GLU A 173 -4.87 3.15 -12.73
C GLU A 173 -3.70 2.48 -13.45
N ALA A 174 -3.91 1.27 -13.98
CA ALA A 174 -2.90 0.55 -14.73
C ALA A 174 -2.45 1.27 -15.99
N VAL A 175 -3.38 1.85 -16.75
CA VAL A 175 -3.06 2.63 -17.96
C VAL A 175 -2.22 3.85 -17.60
N LEU A 176 -2.61 4.57 -16.55
CA LEU A 176 -1.88 5.75 -16.09
C LEU A 176 -0.45 5.38 -15.62
N LEU A 177 -0.32 4.34 -14.82
CA LEU A 177 0.98 3.88 -14.34
C LEU A 177 1.87 3.38 -15.48
N SER A 178 1.30 2.68 -16.45
CA SER A 178 2.05 2.19 -17.63
C SER A 178 2.68 3.33 -18.42
N GLN A 179 2.00 4.46 -18.52
CA GLN A 179 2.54 5.64 -19.19
C GLN A 179 3.80 6.17 -18.48
N TYR A 180 3.78 6.24 -17.15
CA TYR A 180 4.91 6.73 -16.36
C TYR A 180 6.06 5.73 -16.29
N TYR A 181 5.78 4.45 -16.16
CA TYR A 181 6.81 3.40 -16.14
C TYR A 181 7.39 3.08 -17.52
N GLY A 182 6.83 3.62 -18.59
CA GLY A 182 7.26 3.32 -19.94
C GLY A 182 7.06 1.86 -20.36
N VAL A 183 6.13 1.17 -19.74
CA VAL A 183 5.78 -0.21 -20.06
C VAL A 183 4.80 -0.21 -21.22
N LYS A 184 5.11 -1.00 -22.28
CA LYS A 184 4.26 -1.17 -23.46
C LYS A 184 3.51 -2.48 -23.43
#